data_59b4efff65837443902abdf6c3a37f8e
#
_entry.id   59b4efff65837443902abdf6c3a37f8e
#
_cell.length_a   1.000
_cell.length_b   1.000
_cell.length_c   1.000
_cell.angle_alpha   90.00
_cell.angle_beta   90.00
_cell.angle_gamma   90.00
#
_symmetry.space_group_name_H-M   'P 1'
#
loop_
_entity.id
_entity.type
_entity.pdbx_description
1 polymer ?
#
loop_
_entity_poly.entity_id
_entity_poly.type
_entity_poly.pdbx_seq_one_letter_code
_entity_poly.pdbx_strand_id
1 'polypeptide(L)'
;MRDLNVVGDWQEYEEHAGLRVRVHGVEKAEPPRGRDDAAEELTYFRFRVTVENRTSERFGIHLEDGQIDIRVGDDGESAFLDWRNSQFIEGYDIYPLRRATSVLYAACPDARLSRVDIQIQLKVDEEWTERYLWAGGIVSCEVPADAGERPEPGRDSLACQVSNFLRKEAGS
;
A
#
# COMPACT_ATOMS: atom_id res chain seq x y z
N MET A 1 10.51 19.57 -7.76
CA MET A 1 10.29 18.14 -8.02
C MET A 1 10.16 17.46 -6.67
N ARG A 2 8.99 16.94 -6.39
CA ARG A 2 8.80 16.23 -5.13
C ARG A 2 9.48 14.90 -5.19
N ASP A 3 10.09 14.54 -4.08
CA ASP A 3 10.74 13.24 -4.01
C ASP A 3 9.66 12.15 -4.06
N LEU A 4 9.89 11.20 -4.94
CA LEU A 4 9.03 10.04 -5.06
C LEU A 4 9.25 9.14 -3.85
N ASN A 5 8.18 8.83 -3.13
CA ASN A 5 8.26 7.87 -2.05
C ASN A 5 8.31 6.45 -2.60
N VAL A 6 8.97 5.58 -1.89
CA VAL A 6 8.91 4.14 -2.11
C VAL A 6 7.93 3.55 -1.11
N VAL A 7 7.22 2.48 -1.48
CA VAL A 7 6.34 1.80 -0.52
C VAL A 7 7.12 1.46 0.75
N GLY A 8 6.54 1.80 1.87
CA GLY A 8 7.19 1.70 3.17
C GLY A 8 7.68 3.03 3.72
N ASP A 9 7.84 4.04 2.90
CA ASP A 9 8.27 5.36 3.35
C ASP A 9 7.14 6.14 4.02
N TRP A 10 7.51 6.94 5.00
CA TRP A 10 6.60 7.91 5.58
C TRP A 10 6.67 9.22 4.83
N GLN A 11 5.49 9.79 4.55
CA GLN A 11 5.35 11.14 4.01
C GLN A 11 4.70 12.03 5.05
N GLU A 12 5.40 13.07 5.47
CA GLU A 12 4.83 14.09 6.34
C GLU A 12 4.13 15.16 5.52
N TYR A 13 3.02 15.66 6.02
CA TYR A 13 2.29 16.74 5.38
C TYR A 13 2.83 18.10 5.83
N GLU A 14 3.23 18.91 4.88
CA GLU A 14 3.79 20.25 5.19
C GLU A 14 2.75 21.17 5.83
N GLU A 15 1.50 21.03 5.39
CA GLU A 15 0.40 21.86 5.91
C GLU A 15 -0.04 21.42 7.32
N HIS A 16 0.31 20.21 7.71
CA HIS A 16 -0.08 19.63 9.00
C HIS A 16 1.13 18.94 9.62
N ALA A 17 2.07 19.74 10.09
CA ALA A 17 3.32 19.22 10.66
C ALA A 17 3.05 18.21 11.78
N GLY A 18 3.65 17.04 11.68
CA GLY A 18 3.45 15.93 12.60
C GLY A 18 2.36 14.94 12.18
N LEU A 19 1.59 15.25 11.15
CA LEU A 19 0.70 14.29 10.52
C LEU A 19 1.44 13.64 9.35
N ARG A 20 1.51 12.31 9.33
CA ARG A 20 2.20 11.59 8.28
C ARG A 20 1.44 10.36 7.81
N VAL A 21 1.71 9.96 6.60
CA VAL A 21 1.07 8.81 5.96
C VAL A 21 2.13 7.86 5.41
N ARG A 22 1.82 6.59 5.43
CA ARG A 22 2.67 5.53 4.90
C ARG A 22 1.83 4.55 4.10
N VAL A 23 2.30 4.24 2.91
CA VAL A 23 1.76 3.12 2.13
C VAL A 23 2.68 1.93 2.35
N HIS A 24 2.12 0.87 2.91
CA HIS A 24 2.87 -0.36 3.16
C HIS A 24 3.01 -1.19 1.88
N GLY A 25 3.89 -2.18 1.92
CA GLY A 25 4.17 -3.04 0.78
C GLY A 25 2.92 -3.71 0.21
N VAL A 26 2.90 -3.84 -1.11
CA VAL A 26 1.84 -4.50 -1.85
C VAL A 26 1.97 -6.01 -1.69
N GLU A 27 0.88 -6.69 -1.39
CA GLU A 27 0.83 -8.14 -1.22
C GLU A 27 -0.23 -8.75 -2.14
N LYS A 28 0.01 -9.94 -2.66
CA LYS A 28 -1.02 -10.69 -3.36
C LYS A 28 -2.17 -11.02 -2.42
N ALA A 29 -3.38 -11.00 -2.94
CA ALA A 29 -4.58 -11.32 -2.17
C ALA A 29 -5.40 -12.38 -2.88
N GLU A 30 -6.20 -13.10 -2.11
CA GLU A 30 -7.17 -14.04 -2.65
C GLU A 30 -8.35 -13.30 -3.26
N PRO A 31 -8.97 -13.83 -4.34
CA PRO A 31 -10.19 -13.26 -4.87
C PRO A 31 -11.30 -13.26 -3.82
N PRO A 32 -12.14 -12.22 -3.79
CA PRO A 32 -13.27 -12.20 -2.87
C PRO A 32 -14.21 -13.39 -3.09
N ARG A 33 -14.73 -13.94 -2.02
CA ARG A 33 -15.68 -15.04 -2.09
C ARG A 33 -16.97 -14.59 -2.79
N GLY A 34 -17.49 -15.44 -3.66
CA GLY A 34 -18.78 -15.18 -4.34
C GLY A 34 -18.67 -14.40 -5.64
N ARG A 35 -17.47 -14.15 -6.14
CA ARG A 35 -17.30 -13.67 -7.50
C ARG A 35 -17.18 -14.85 -8.45
N ASP A 36 -18.19 -14.97 -9.29
CA ASP A 36 -18.21 -15.93 -10.40
C ASP A 36 -17.44 -15.43 -11.63
N ASP A 37 -16.58 -14.46 -11.46
CA ASP A 37 -15.82 -13.86 -12.56
C ASP A 37 -14.63 -14.75 -12.97
N ALA A 38 -14.89 -16.05 -13.03
CA ALA A 38 -13.93 -17.01 -13.55
C ALA A 38 -13.57 -16.77 -15.02
N ALA A 39 -14.23 -15.82 -15.67
CA ALA A 39 -13.99 -15.48 -17.07
C ALA A 39 -12.88 -14.45 -17.26
N GLU A 40 -12.50 -13.72 -16.23
CA GLU A 40 -11.45 -12.71 -16.29
C GLU A 40 -10.33 -13.08 -15.37
N GLU A 41 -9.15 -13.29 -15.93
CA GLU A 41 -7.94 -13.54 -15.16
C GLU A 41 -7.49 -12.23 -14.50
N LEU A 42 -8.05 -11.94 -13.35
CA LEU A 42 -7.66 -10.79 -12.56
C LEU A 42 -6.68 -11.23 -11.47
N THR A 43 -5.67 -10.42 -11.28
CA THR A 43 -4.76 -10.58 -10.16
C THR A 43 -5.19 -9.65 -9.05
N TYR A 44 -5.46 -10.22 -7.87
CA TYR A 44 -5.88 -9.47 -6.69
C TYR A 44 -4.69 -9.17 -5.81
N PHE A 45 -4.68 -7.98 -5.25
CA PHE A 45 -3.65 -7.56 -4.32
C PHE A 45 -4.23 -6.64 -3.25
N ARG A 46 -3.47 -6.45 -2.21
CA ARG A 46 -3.84 -5.55 -1.11
C ARG A 46 -2.65 -4.74 -0.66
N PHE A 47 -2.93 -3.63 -0.06
CA PHE A 47 -1.94 -2.81 0.61
C PHE A 47 -2.60 -2.08 1.78
N ARG A 48 -1.79 -1.61 2.69
CA ARG A 48 -2.27 -0.86 3.84
C ARG A 48 -1.80 0.58 3.76
N VAL A 49 -2.64 1.48 4.25
CA VAL A 49 -2.30 2.88 4.41
C VAL A 49 -2.43 3.21 5.88
N THR A 50 -1.38 3.71 6.48
CA THR A 50 -1.40 4.12 7.88
C THR A 50 -1.22 5.63 7.94
N VAL A 51 -2.13 6.30 8.64
CA VAL A 51 -2.02 7.73 8.97
C VAL A 51 -1.69 7.83 10.45
N GLU A 52 -0.63 8.55 10.78
CA GLU A 52 -0.17 8.70 12.16
C GLU A 52 -0.17 10.17 12.54
N ASN A 53 -0.75 10.46 13.69
CA ASN A 53 -0.76 11.79 14.28
C ASN A 53 0.29 11.85 15.39
N ARG A 54 1.37 12.57 15.12
CA ARG A 54 2.46 12.76 16.09
C ARG A 54 2.38 14.13 16.79
N THR A 55 1.22 14.76 16.73
CA THR A 55 1.00 16.07 17.31
C THR A 55 0.23 15.97 18.62
N SER A 56 0.06 17.11 19.27
CA SER A 56 -0.80 17.27 20.44
C SER A 56 -2.24 17.62 20.07
N GLU A 57 -2.55 17.72 18.79
CA GLU A 57 -3.88 18.12 18.30
C GLU A 57 -4.62 16.92 17.69
N ARG A 58 -5.93 17.03 17.60
CA ARG A 58 -6.77 16.05 16.93
C ARG A 58 -6.99 16.45 15.48
N PHE A 59 -6.98 15.49 14.57
CA PHE A 59 -7.28 15.68 13.15
C PHE A 59 -8.42 14.79 12.70
N GLY A 60 -9.38 15.36 11.98
CA GLY A 60 -10.39 14.60 11.27
C GLY A 60 -9.84 14.12 9.93
N ILE A 61 -9.81 12.80 9.73
CA ILE A 61 -9.21 12.20 8.53
C ILE A 61 -10.28 11.52 7.69
N HIS A 62 -10.17 11.70 6.38
CA HIS A 62 -11.05 11.03 5.43
C HIS A 62 -10.22 10.50 4.25
N LEU A 63 -10.40 9.24 3.94
CA LEU A 63 -9.75 8.55 2.81
C LEU A 63 -10.74 7.56 2.20
N GLU A 64 -11.17 7.83 0.99
CA GLU A 64 -12.09 6.97 0.25
C GLU A 64 -11.59 6.71 -1.18
N ASP A 65 -12.34 5.96 -1.95
CA ASP A 65 -11.91 5.47 -3.27
C ASP A 65 -11.51 6.59 -4.24
N GLY A 66 -12.22 7.68 -4.27
CA GLY A 66 -11.91 8.83 -5.15
C GLY A 66 -10.59 9.53 -4.84
N GLN A 67 -9.99 9.23 -3.70
CA GLN A 67 -8.73 9.81 -3.25
C GLN A 67 -7.53 8.92 -3.51
N ILE A 68 -7.77 7.76 -4.09
CA ILE A 68 -6.75 6.73 -4.31
C ILE A 68 -6.67 6.41 -5.79
N ASP A 69 -5.51 6.58 -6.38
CA ASP A 69 -5.25 6.19 -7.77
C ASP A 69 -4.13 5.15 -7.79
N ILE A 70 -4.40 4.02 -8.43
CA ILE A 70 -3.47 2.89 -8.48
C ILE A 70 -3.13 2.61 -9.93
N ARG A 71 -1.85 2.62 -10.26
CA ARG A 71 -1.35 2.32 -11.59
C ARG A 71 -0.43 1.12 -11.53
N VAL A 72 -0.54 0.24 -12.50
CA VAL A 72 0.22 -1.02 -12.54
C VAL A 72 0.90 -1.20 -13.88
N GLY A 73 2.02 -1.92 -13.85
CA GLY A 73 2.80 -2.24 -15.04
C GLY A 73 3.57 -1.07 -15.60
N ASP A 74 4.34 -1.33 -16.64
CA ASP A 74 5.20 -0.31 -17.26
C ASP A 74 4.41 0.78 -17.97
N ASP A 75 3.23 0.44 -18.48
CA ASP A 75 2.36 1.39 -19.16
C ASP A 75 1.48 2.23 -18.22
N GLY A 76 1.50 1.92 -16.94
CA GLY A 76 0.73 2.65 -15.94
C GLY A 76 -0.78 2.49 -16.08
N GLU A 77 -1.22 1.29 -16.36
CA GLU A 77 -2.66 0.98 -16.45
C GLU A 77 -3.34 1.11 -15.09
N SER A 78 -4.57 1.62 -15.09
CA SER A 78 -5.34 1.74 -13.85
C SER A 78 -5.73 0.37 -13.31
N ALA A 79 -5.48 0.16 -12.04
CA ALA A 79 -6.04 -0.96 -11.31
C ALA A 79 -7.42 -0.60 -10.75
N PHE A 80 -8.24 -1.62 -10.54
CA PHE A 80 -9.58 -1.44 -9.98
C PHE A 80 -9.52 -1.54 -8.47
N LEU A 81 -9.92 -0.50 -7.78
CA LEU A 81 -10.06 -0.54 -6.34
C LEU A 81 -11.36 -1.27 -5.98
N ASP A 82 -11.24 -2.30 -5.16
CA ASP A 82 -12.38 -3.04 -4.68
C ASP A 82 -12.97 -2.34 -3.44
N TRP A 83 -13.87 -1.40 -3.69
CA TRP A 83 -14.46 -0.58 -2.64
C TRP A 83 -15.32 -1.38 -1.66
N ARG A 84 -15.83 -2.54 -2.06
CA ARG A 84 -16.68 -3.38 -1.19
C ARG A 84 -15.89 -4.09 -0.10
N ASN A 85 -14.68 -4.53 -0.43
CA ASN A 85 -13.82 -5.26 0.50
C ASN A 85 -12.78 -4.38 1.17
N SER A 86 -12.60 -3.16 0.69
CA SER A 86 -11.67 -2.19 1.27
C SER A 86 -12.25 -1.54 2.52
N GLN A 87 -11.37 -1.27 3.46
CA GLN A 87 -11.73 -0.52 4.67
C GLN A 87 -11.25 0.92 4.48
N PHE A 88 -12.18 1.81 4.25
CA PHE A 88 -11.86 3.23 4.10
C PHE A 88 -11.87 3.94 5.46
N ILE A 89 -11.27 5.10 5.49
CA ILE A 89 -11.31 5.98 6.66
C ILE A 89 -12.37 7.05 6.39
N GLU A 90 -13.52 6.91 7.01
CA GLU A 90 -14.65 7.82 6.80
C GLU A 90 -14.85 8.69 8.03
N GLY A 91 -14.41 9.96 7.92
CA GLY A 91 -14.62 10.93 8.99
C GLY A 91 -14.08 10.50 10.34
N TYR A 92 -12.91 9.91 10.37
CA TYR A 92 -12.31 9.39 11.58
C TYR A 92 -11.42 10.43 12.26
N ASP A 93 -11.65 10.66 13.56
CA ASP A 93 -10.81 11.56 14.35
C ASP A 93 -9.59 10.80 14.89
N ILE A 94 -8.42 11.22 14.46
CA ILE A 94 -7.16 10.69 15.00
C ILE A 94 -6.70 11.55 16.15
N TYR A 95 -6.74 10.98 17.35
CA TYR A 95 -6.26 11.64 18.55
C TYR A 95 -4.73 11.75 18.58
N PRO A 96 -4.20 12.63 19.44
CA PRO A 96 -2.75 12.77 19.58
C PRO A 96 -2.04 11.44 19.84
N LEU A 97 -0.93 11.23 19.15
CA LEU A 97 -0.07 10.04 19.26
C LEU A 97 -0.77 8.72 18.90
N ARG A 98 -1.82 8.81 18.08
CA ARG A 98 -2.54 7.64 17.59
C ARG A 98 -2.39 7.51 16.08
N ARG A 99 -2.78 6.36 15.57
CA ARG A 99 -2.75 6.05 14.14
C ARG A 99 -4.05 5.38 13.71
N ALA A 100 -4.37 5.53 12.43
CA ALA A 100 -5.45 4.81 11.78
C ALA A 100 -4.88 4.05 10.59
N THR A 101 -5.31 2.82 10.41
CA THR A 101 -4.86 1.96 9.31
C THR A 101 -6.04 1.53 8.46
N SER A 102 -5.89 1.68 7.17
CA SER A 102 -6.85 1.25 6.15
C SER A 102 -6.27 0.08 5.39
N VAL A 103 -7.05 -0.96 5.16
CA VAL A 103 -6.67 -2.09 4.30
C VAL A 103 -7.44 -1.97 3.01
N LEU A 104 -6.71 -1.86 1.91
CA LEU A 104 -7.29 -1.61 0.60
C LEU A 104 -7.01 -2.78 -0.33
N TYR A 105 -8.04 -3.21 -1.04
CA TYR A 105 -7.99 -4.32 -1.99
C TYR A 105 -8.17 -3.78 -3.39
N ALA A 106 -7.40 -4.32 -4.33
CA ALA A 106 -7.47 -3.92 -5.72
C ALA A 106 -7.26 -5.12 -6.64
N ALA A 107 -7.56 -4.95 -7.89
CA ALA A 107 -7.38 -5.96 -8.91
C ALA A 107 -6.87 -5.35 -10.20
N CYS A 108 -6.06 -6.09 -10.92
CA CYS A 108 -5.57 -5.70 -12.23
C CYS A 108 -5.53 -6.91 -13.17
N PRO A 109 -5.64 -6.69 -14.50
CA PRO A 109 -5.39 -7.75 -15.46
C PRO A 109 -3.93 -8.18 -15.39
N ASP A 110 -3.68 -9.49 -15.49
CA ASP A 110 -2.35 -10.08 -15.48
C ASP A 110 -1.54 -9.78 -14.21
N ALA A 111 -0.45 -10.50 -14.07
CA ALA A 111 0.44 -10.39 -12.91
C ALA A 111 1.43 -9.22 -13.04
N ARG A 112 0.94 -8.00 -13.26
CA ARG A 112 1.78 -6.79 -13.43
C ARG A 112 2.15 -6.12 -12.13
N LEU A 113 2.24 -6.91 -11.07
CA LEU A 113 2.47 -6.40 -9.72
C LEU A 113 3.94 -6.11 -9.41
N SER A 114 4.84 -6.34 -10.36
CA SER A 114 6.25 -5.95 -10.21
C SER A 114 6.44 -4.45 -10.13
N ARG A 115 5.49 -3.70 -10.68
CA ARG A 115 5.48 -2.24 -10.62
C ARG A 115 4.08 -1.74 -10.30
N VAL A 116 3.94 -1.11 -9.15
CA VAL A 116 2.68 -0.53 -8.68
C VAL A 116 2.96 0.87 -8.16
N ASP A 117 2.26 1.83 -8.69
CA ASP A 117 2.31 3.21 -8.23
C ASP A 117 0.99 3.53 -7.53
N ILE A 118 1.06 4.00 -6.31
CA ILE A 118 -0.12 4.32 -5.49
C ILE A 118 -0.08 5.79 -5.13
N GLN A 119 -1.07 6.52 -5.61
CA GLN A 119 -1.23 7.94 -5.31
C GLN A 119 -2.36 8.12 -4.31
N ILE A 120 -2.09 8.90 -3.27
CA ILE A 120 -3.06 9.18 -2.20
C ILE A 120 -3.19 10.67 -2.01
N GLN A 121 -4.44 11.11 -1.92
CA GLN A 121 -4.80 12.45 -1.48
C GLN A 121 -5.68 12.33 -0.24
N LEU A 122 -5.16 12.75 0.89
CA LEU A 122 -5.90 12.71 2.14
C LEU A 122 -6.76 13.97 2.28
N LYS A 123 -7.88 13.84 2.95
CA LYS A 123 -8.67 14.99 3.40
C LYS A 123 -8.50 15.12 4.91
N VAL A 124 -8.05 16.28 5.35
CA VAL A 124 -7.77 16.57 6.76
C VAL A 124 -8.57 17.78 7.19
N ASP A 125 -9.41 17.62 8.21
CA ASP A 125 -10.29 18.68 8.73
C ASP A 125 -11.08 19.39 7.64
N GLU A 126 -11.67 18.58 6.74
CA GLU A 126 -12.45 19.03 5.59
C GLU A 126 -11.66 19.73 4.47
N GLU A 127 -10.35 19.77 4.58
CA GLU A 127 -9.47 20.33 3.56
C GLU A 127 -8.68 19.27 2.81
N TRP A 128 -8.52 19.45 1.51
CA TRP A 128 -7.74 18.55 0.68
C TRP A 128 -6.25 18.81 0.86
N THR A 129 -5.50 17.74 1.16
CA THR A 129 -4.06 17.79 1.18
C THR A 129 -3.48 17.66 -0.22
N GLU A 130 -2.18 17.81 -0.32
CA GLU A 130 -1.48 17.47 -1.54
C GLU A 130 -1.54 15.97 -1.83
N ARG A 131 -1.36 15.64 -3.09
CA ARG A 131 -1.26 14.26 -3.53
C ARG A 131 0.18 13.80 -3.44
N TYR A 132 0.38 12.65 -2.84
CA TYR A 132 1.68 12.02 -2.76
C TYR A 132 1.64 10.66 -3.45
N LEU A 133 2.78 10.27 -4.01
CA LEU A 133 2.92 9.06 -4.80
C LEU A 133 3.93 8.11 -4.14
N TRP A 134 3.55 6.87 -4.01
CA TRP A 134 4.42 5.78 -3.58
C TRP A 134 4.62 4.81 -4.73
N ALA A 135 5.88 4.56 -5.07
CA ALA A 135 6.25 3.57 -6.07
C ALA A 135 6.69 2.28 -5.39
N GLY A 136 6.28 1.16 -5.95
CA GLY A 136 6.66 -0.14 -5.42
C GLY A 136 6.17 -1.28 -6.27
N GLY A 137 6.05 -2.43 -5.67
CA GLY A 137 5.58 -3.63 -6.34
C GLY A 137 5.88 -4.85 -5.50
N ILE A 138 5.37 -5.99 -5.93
CA ILE A 138 5.69 -7.26 -5.30
C ILE A 138 7.02 -7.73 -5.85
N VAL A 139 8.01 -7.83 -4.96
CA VAL A 139 9.29 -8.44 -5.29
C VAL A 139 9.13 -9.94 -5.17
N SER A 140 9.38 -10.65 -6.26
CA SER A 140 9.39 -12.09 -6.21
C SER A 140 10.57 -12.56 -5.37
N CYS A 141 10.28 -13.32 -4.34
CA CYS A 141 11.28 -13.99 -3.53
C CYS A 141 11.67 -15.35 -4.09
N GLU A 142 11.18 -15.71 -5.26
CA GLU A 142 11.55 -16.95 -5.90
C GLU A 142 12.99 -16.88 -6.38
N VAL A 143 13.80 -17.78 -5.86
CA VAL A 143 15.16 -17.96 -6.35
C VAL A 143 15.06 -18.62 -7.72
N PRO A 144 15.71 -18.06 -8.76
CA PRO A 144 15.72 -18.70 -10.08
C PRO A 144 16.22 -20.13 -9.96
N ALA A 145 15.62 -21.02 -10.72
CA ALA A 145 15.93 -22.44 -10.65
C ALA A 145 17.39 -22.77 -11.01
N ASP A 146 18.06 -21.90 -11.73
CA ASP A 146 19.46 -22.02 -12.08
C ASP A 146 20.40 -21.46 -11.03
N ALA A 147 19.88 -20.86 -9.99
CA ALA A 147 20.65 -20.49 -8.82
C ALA A 147 20.82 -21.67 -7.85
N GLY A 148 20.80 -22.87 -8.36
CA GLY A 148 21.22 -24.06 -7.60
C GLY A 148 22.64 -23.94 -7.11
N GLU A 149 23.43 -23.15 -7.70
CA GLU A 149 24.61 -22.63 -7.08
C GLU A 149 24.19 -21.66 -6.01
N ARG A 150 24.06 -22.20 -4.88
CA ARG A 150 23.71 -21.40 -3.79
C ARG A 150 24.78 -20.39 -3.56
N PRO A 151 24.51 -19.17 -3.96
CA PRO A 151 25.29 -18.11 -3.43
C PRO A 151 25.22 -18.23 -1.93
N GLU A 152 26.20 -17.74 -1.31
CA GLU A 152 26.23 -17.64 0.12
C GLU A 152 24.84 -17.41 0.67
N PRO A 153 24.40 -18.23 1.62
CA PRO A 153 23.08 -18.08 2.18
C PRO A 153 23.04 -16.69 2.73
N GLY A 154 22.60 -15.82 1.99
CA GLY A 154 22.75 -14.60 2.54
C GLY A 154 21.98 -13.50 1.91
N ARG A 155 22.34 -13.07 0.80
CA ARG A 155 21.89 -11.74 0.45
C ARG A 155 20.53 -11.69 -0.18
N ASP A 156 20.23 -12.62 -1.06
CA ASP A 156 18.93 -12.60 -1.74
C ASP A 156 17.83 -13.22 -0.90
N SER A 157 18.19 -14.18 -0.08
CA SER A 157 17.26 -14.72 0.89
C SER A 157 17.03 -13.77 2.08
N LEU A 158 17.97 -12.87 2.36
CA LEU A 158 17.80 -11.90 3.43
C LEU A 158 16.66 -10.94 3.19
N ALA A 159 16.50 -10.44 1.99
CA ALA A 159 15.38 -9.55 1.69
C ALA A 159 14.03 -10.26 1.85
N CYS A 160 13.95 -11.49 1.40
CA CYS A 160 12.74 -12.31 1.57
C CYS A 160 12.54 -12.74 3.01
N GLN A 161 13.60 -13.08 3.70
CA GLN A 161 13.56 -13.44 5.11
C GLN A 161 13.20 -12.24 6.00
N VAL A 162 13.70 -11.07 5.68
CA VAL A 162 13.33 -9.86 6.41
C VAL A 162 11.87 -9.54 6.23
N SER A 163 11.34 -9.68 5.02
CA SER A 163 9.90 -9.52 4.79
C SER A 163 9.08 -10.52 5.59
N ASN A 164 9.51 -11.77 5.61
CA ASN A 164 8.82 -12.81 6.37
C ASN A 164 8.94 -12.62 7.87
N PHE A 165 10.09 -12.16 8.33
CA PHE A 165 10.34 -11.87 9.73
C PHE A 165 9.48 -10.70 10.21
N LEU A 166 9.45 -9.62 9.46
CA LEU A 166 8.59 -8.48 9.76
C LEU A 166 7.11 -8.85 9.76
N ARG A 167 6.74 -9.77 8.87
CA ARG A 167 5.38 -10.28 8.80
C ARG A 167 5.02 -11.13 10.01
N LYS A 168 5.97 -11.89 10.55
CA LYS A 168 5.78 -12.67 11.78
C LYS A 168 5.65 -11.77 13.01
N GLU A 169 6.47 -10.76 13.11
CA GLU A 169 6.39 -9.81 14.22
C GLU A 169 5.10 -8.99 14.17
N ALA A 170 4.64 -8.65 12.99
CA ALA A 170 3.37 -7.96 12.84
C ALA A 170 2.18 -8.87 13.15
N GLY A 171 2.34 -10.17 13.08
CA GLY A 171 1.30 -11.15 13.36
C GLY A 171 1.26 -11.67 14.78
N SER A 172 2.21 -11.28 15.60
CA SER A 172 2.29 -11.74 16.99
C SER A 172 1.77 -10.72 17.97
#